data_11389da1fd11ce13528c75b35b467038
#
_entry.id   11389da1fd11ce13528c75b35b467038
#
_cell.length_a   1.000
_cell.length_b   1.000
_cell.length_c   1.000
_cell.angle_alpha   90.00
_cell.angle_beta   90.00
_cell.angle_gamma   90.00
#
_symmetry.space_group_name_H-M   'P 1'
#
loop_
_entity.id
_entity.type
_entity.pdbx_description
1 polymer ?
#
loop_
_entity_poly.entity_id
_entity_poly.type
_entity_poly.pdbx_seq_one_letter_code
_entity_poly.pdbx_strand_id
1 'polypeptide(L)'
;IEIIAQAPGIARGPVDGAGADTPLSSGELFVIVDLPKRTTGTPANVPLRGVQPAAFSTRPDFKLTSGRRFEWGKNEILVGEGALKQFAGLDVGTKLKWGQNEWTVVGTFSSNGALWESELWTDARVLQPAYRRGNSFQTVIAKLESPAAFDRFKDALTTDPRLDVQVLRETEYFANQGRTLNGIINGLGFTISILMGIGAVFGALNTMYNAVASRTREIATLRALGFGASAVVVSVLAEAVLLALAGGVLG
;
A
#
# COMPACT_ATOMS: atom_id res chain seq x y z
N ILE A 1 -3.75 -25.25 -8.49
CA ILE A 1 -4.89 -24.78 -7.68
C ILE A 1 -5.64 -25.93 -7.07
N GLU A 2 -5.96 -27.01 -7.80
CA GLU A 2 -6.70 -28.16 -7.31
C GLU A 2 -6.10 -28.75 -6.02
N ILE A 3 -4.78 -28.88 -5.96
CA ILE A 3 -4.07 -29.35 -4.77
C ILE A 3 -4.34 -28.45 -3.57
N ILE A 4 -4.28 -27.12 -3.78
CA ILE A 4 -4.53 -26.14 -2.72
C ILE A 4 -6.00 -26.19 -2.29
N ALA A 5 -6.94 -26.29 -3.23
CA ALA A 5 -8.37 -26.37 -2.94
C ALA A 5 -8.79 -27.61 -2.13
N GLN A 6 -7.98 -28.68 -2.22
CA GLN A 6 -8.20 -29.93 -1.47
C GLN A 6 -7.39 -30.03 -0.18
N ALA A 7 -6.59 -28.99 0.14
CA ALA A 7 -5.77 -29.00 1.34
C ALA A 7 -6.63 -29.00 2.62
N PRO A 8 -6.14 -29.63 3.71
CA PRO A 8 -6.90 -29.76 4.95
C PRO A 8 -7.14 -28.38 5.59
N GLY A 9 -8.34 -28.17 6.12
CA GLY A 9 -8.72 -26.96 6.85
C GLY A 9 -9.30 -25.84 5.97
N ILE A 10 -9.47 -26.06 4.65
CA ILE A 10 -10.21 -25.12 3.81
C ILE A 10 -11.70 -25.23 4.13
N ALA A 11 -12.32 -24.07 4.38
CA ALA A 11 -13.75 -23.96 4.53
C ALA A 11 -14.48 -24.31 3.21
N ARG A 12 -15.64 -24.88 3.34
CA ARG A 12 -16.53 -25.21 2.22
C ARG A 12 -17.80 -24.42 2.33
N GLY A 13 -18.40 -24.09 1.21
CA GLY A 13 -19.61 -23.29 1.22
C GLY A 13 -20.20 -23.05 -0.17
N PRO A 14 -21.27 -22.28 -0.26
CA PRO A 14 -21.93 -21.97 -1.53
C PRO A 14 -21.02 -21.08 -2.39
N VAL A 15 -20.85 -21.49 -3.64
CA VAL A 15 -20.13 -20.75 -4.67
C VAL A 15 -21.00 -20.67 -5.92
N ASP A 16 -21.15 -19.47 -6.45
CA ASP A 16 -21.97 -19.24 -7.65
C ASP A 16 -21.47 -20.11 -8.82
N GLY A 17 -22.40 -20.91 -9.36
CA GLY A 17 -22.11 -21.81 -10.49
C GLY A 17 -21.35 -23.10 -10.16
N ALA A 18 -21.00 -23.36 -8.87
CA ALA A 18 -20.22 -24.55 -8.49
C ALA A 18 -20.85 -25.40 -7.38
N GLY A 19 -21.95 -24.98 -6.78
CA GLY A 19 -22.71 -25.74 -5.78
C GLY A 19 -22.49 -25.30 -4.34
N ALA A 20 -23.25 -25.95 -3.43
CA ALA A 20 -23.33 -25.56 -2.01
C ALA A 20 -22.14 -26.03 -1.16
N ASP A 21 -21.44 -27.07 -1.59
CA ASP A 21 -20.28 -27.66 -0.88
C ASP A 21 -19.00 -27.55 -1.71
N THR A 22 -18.60 -26.33 -2.02
CA THR A 22 -17.41 -26.07 -2.82
C THR A 22 -16.30 -25.51 -1.92
N PRO A 23 -15.01 -25.90 -2.12
CA PRO A 23 -13.90 -25.31 -1.40
C PRO A 23 -13.85 -23.80 -1.62
N LEU A 24 -13.78 -23.05 -0.54
CA LEU A 24 -13.68 -21.57 -0.60
C LEU A 24 -12.24 -21.16 -0.87
N SER A 25 -11.79 -21.41 -2.11
CA SER A 25 -10.49 -20.98 -2.60
C SER A 25 -10.61 -20.37 -4.00
N SER A 26 -9.95 -19.26 -4.22
CA SER A 26 -9.92 -18.52 -5.49
C SER A 26 -8.49 -18.34 -5.96
N GLY A 27 -8.18 -18.91 -7.12
CA GLY A 27 -6.95 -18.58 -7.84
C GLY A 27 -7.13 -17.23 -8.53
N GLU A 28 -6.17 -16.35 -8.35
CA GLU A 28 -6.26 -14.98 -8.82
C GLU A 28 -4.99 -14.56 -9.54
N LEU A 29 -5.16 -13.73 -10.54
CA LEU A 29 -4.08 -13.06 -11.21
C LEU A 29 -4.45 -11.59 -11.37
N PHE A 30 -3.46 -10.72 -11.42
CA PHE A 30 -3.71 -9.33 -11.76
C PHE A 30 -2.76 -8.85 -12.86
N VAL A 31 -3.24 -7.89 -13.61
CA VAL A 31 -2.49 -7.11 -14.59
C VAL A 31 -2.69 -5.64 -14.29
N ILE A 32 -1.76 -4.83 -14.71
CA ILE A 32 -1.88 -3.38 -14.58
C ILE A 32 -2.45 -2.82 -15.86
N VAL A 33 -3.46 -1.97 -15.72
CA VAL A 33 -4.06 -1.20 -16.81
C VAL A 33 -3.99 0.28 -16.50
N ASP A 34 -3.96 1.11 -17.55
CA ASP A 34 -3.88 2.56 -17.39
C ASP A 34 -5.28 3.18 -17.52
N LEU A 35 -5.58 4.07 -16.58
CA LEU A 35 -6.79 4.87 -16.57
C LEU A 35 -6.48 6.33 -16.24
N PRO A 36 -7.24 7.30 -16.81
CA PRO A 36 -7.06 8.70 -16.46
C PRO A 36 -7.56 8.99 -15.04
N LYS A 37 -6.76 9.66 -14.24
CA LYS A 37 -7.19 10.17 -12.93
C LYS A 37 -8.28 11.24 -13.09
N ARG A 38 -9.32 11.21 -12.26
CA ARG A 38 -10.39 12.22 -12.28
C ARG A 38 -9.87 13.64 -12.01
N THR A 39 -8.85 13.78 -11.17
CA THR A 39 -8.34 15.09 -10.74
C THR A 39 -7.43 15.77 -11.75
N THR A 40 -6.61 15.00 -12.47
CA THR A 40 -5.54 15.54 -13.33
C THR A 40 -5.68 15.15 -14.79
N GLY A 41 -6.51 14.17 -15.12
CA GLY A 41 -6.59 13.57 -16.45
C GLY A 41 -5.35 12.76 -16.86
N THR A 42 -4.31 12.71 -16.04
CA THR A 42 -3.09 11.95 -16.32
C THR A 42 -3.33 10.45 -16.18
N PRO A 43 -2.76 9.62 -17.10
CA PRO A 43 -2.81 8.17 -16.96
C PRO A 43 -2.15 7.71 -15.65
N ALA A 44 -2.76 6.75 -14.99
CA ALA A 44 -2.18 6.10 -13.83
C ALA A 44 -2.60 4.63 -13.77
N ASN A 45 -1.75 3.84 -13.15
CA ASN A 45 -1.88 2.40 -13.06
C ASN A 45 -3.01 1.98 -12.11
N VAL A 46 -3.84 1.04 -12.57
CA VAL A 46 -4.90 0.39 -11.78
C VAL A 46 -4.78 -1.12 -11.93
N PRO A 47 -4.85 -1.90 -10.83
CA PRO A 47 -4.91 -3.34 -10.94
C PRO A 47 -6.23 -3.81 -11.53
N LEU A 48 -6.17 -4.63 -12.58
CA LEU A 48 -7.29 -5.42 -13.08
C LEU A 48 -7.07 -6.87 -12.64
N ARG A 49 -7.89 -7.33 -11.71
CA ARG A 49 -7.79 -8.67 -11.11
C ARG A 49 -8.76 -9.63 -11.76
N GLY A 50 -8.22 -10.76 -12.23
CA GLY A 50 -9.00 -11.91 -12.63
C GLY A 50 -9.23 -12.82 -11.42
N VAL A 51 -10.49 -13.09 -11.12
CA VAL A 51 -10.90 -13.91 -9.97
C VAL A 51 -11.65 -15.17 -10.42
N GLN A 52 -11.71 -16.17 -9.55
CA GLN A 52 -12.56 -17.36 -9.72
C GLN A 52 -13.87 -17.20 -8.91
N PRO A 53 -14.90 -18.04 -9.16
CA PRO A 53 -16.20 -17.92 -8.52
C PRO A 53 -16.19 -17.83 -6.99
N ALA A 54 -15.28 -18.56 -6.34
CA ALA A 54 -15.16 -18.55 -4.88
C ALA A 54 -14.67 -17.19 -4.32
N ALA A 55 -14.15 -16.27 -5.14
CA ALA A 55 -13.65 -14.96 -4.69
C ALA A 55 -14.69 -14.16 -3.91
N PHE A 56 -15.94 -14.21 -4.32
CA PHE A 56 -17.04 -13.50 -3.66
C PHE A 56 -17.41 -14.12 -2.30
N SER A 57 -17.22 -15.44 -2.14
CA SER A 57 -17.50 -16.16 -0.89
C SER A 57 -16.33 -16.15 0.08
N THR A 58 -15.09 -15.92 -0.40
CA THR A 58 -13.91 -15.78 0.45
C THR A 58 -13.82 -14.41 1.12
N ARG A 59 -14.53 -13.41 0.59
CA ARG A 59 -14.52 -12.02 1.09
C ARG A 59 -15.88 -11.63 1.68
N PRO A 60 -16.06 -11.74 3.00
CA PRO A 60 -17.36 -11.53 3.65
C PRO A 60 -17.88 -10.09 3.51
N ASP A 61 -16.98 -9.11 3.40
CA ASP A 61 -17.35 -7.69 3.30
C ASP A 61 -17.67 -7.23 1.87
N PHE A 62 -17.60 -8.15 0.88
CA PHE A 62 -17.97 -7.81 -0.49
C PHE A 62 -19.47 -7.46 -0.59
N LYS A 63 -19.77 -6.26 -1.07
CA LYS A 63 -21.13 -5.78 -1.33
C LYS A 63 -21.18 -5.12 -2.70
N LEU A 64 -22.14 -5.57 -3.51
CA LEU A 64 -22.46 -4.89 -4.77
C LEU A 64 -23.19 -3.58 -4.44
N THR A 65 -22.68 -2.45 -4.93
CA THR A 65 -23.23 -1.12 -4.64
C THR A 65 -24.07 -0.56 -5.79
N SER A 66 -23.77 -0.96 -7.03
CA SER A 66 -24.55 -0.58 -8.21
C SER A 66 -24.38 -1.62 -9.32
N GLY A 67 -25.37 -1.71 -10.21
CA GLY A 67 -25.34 -2.63 -11.34
C GLY A 67 -25.51 -4.10 -10.95
N ARG A 68 -24.74 -4.98 -11.59
CA ARG A 68 -24.75 -6.42 -11.35
C ARG A 68 -23.34 -7.01 -11.29
N ARG A 69 -23.21 -8.25 -10.85
CA ARG A 69 -21.97 -9.01 -11.00
C ARG A 69 -21.74 -9.30 -12.48
N PHE A 70 -20.46 -9.48 -12.85
CA PHE A 70 -20.11 -9.90 -14.20
C PHE A 70 -20.55 -11.34 -14.45
N GLU A 71 -20.85 -11.65 -15.70
CA GLU A 71 -21.13 -13.00 -16.15
C GLU A 71 -19.81 -13.70 -16.48
N TRP A 72 -19.67 -14.93 -16.00
CA TRP A 72 -18.49 -15.73 -16.25
C TRP A 72 -18.28 -16.00 -17.75
N GLY A 73 -17.05 -15.85 -18.21
CA GLY A 73 -16.67 -16.03 -19.61
C GLY A 73 -16.90 -14.81 -20.50
N LYS A 74 -17.32 -13.66 -19.94
CA LYS A 74 -17.49 -12.40 -20.67
C LYS A 74 -16.44 -11.37 -20.29
N ASN A 75 -16.16 -10.46 -21.23
CA ASN A 75 -15.30 -9.30 -20.99
C ASN A 75 -16.05 -8.21 -20.19
N GLU A 76 -16.44 -8.55 -18.98
CA GLU A 76 -17.16 -7.67 -18.07
C GLU A 76 -16.31 -7.41 -16.82
N ILE A 77 -16.43 -6.21 -16.28
CA ILE A 77 -15.67 -5.81 -15.09
C ILE A 77 -16.59 -5.25 -14.01
N LEU A 78 -16.21 -5.54 -12.76
CA LEU A 78 -16.68 -4.83 -11.57
C LEU A 78 -15.63 -3.82 -11.15
N VAL A 79 -16.08 -2.67 -10.70
CA VAL A 79 -15.24 -1.56 -10.27
C VAL A 79 -15.35 -1.39 -8.77
N GLY A 80 -14.24 -1.39 -8.06
CA GLY A 80 -14.22 -1.04 -6.65
C GLY A 80 -14.48 0.46 -6.44
N GLU A 81 -15.20 0.82 -5.37
CA GLU A 81 -15.55 2.22 -5.09
C GLU A 81 -14.34 3.13 -4.93
N GLY A 82 -13.22 2.63 -4.43
CA GLY A 82 -11.98 3.36 -4.35
C GLY A 82 -11.41 3.70 -5.73
N ALA A 83 -11.45 2.75 -6.67
CA ALA A 83 -11.07 2.99 -8.06
C ALA A 83 -12.03 3.96 -8.76
N LEU A 84 -13.35 3.80 -8.54
CA LEU A 84 -14.37 4.69 -9.09
C LEU A 84 -14.16 6.16 -8.68
N LYS A 85 -13.76 6.40 -7.44
CA LYS A 85 -13.48 7.76 -6.92
C LYS A 85 -12.22 8.38 -7.54
N GLN A 86 -11.23 7.56 -7.86
CA GLN A 86 -9.91 8.04 -8.32
C GLN A 86 -9.84 8.20 -9.83
N PHE A 87 -10.51 7.34 -10.61
CA PHE A 87 -10.34 7.24 -12.06
C PHE A 87 -11.61 7.63 -12.81
N ALA A 88 -11.44 8.21 -13.99
CA ALA A 88 -12.53 8.57 -14.87
C ALA A 88 -12.91 7.41 -15.81
N GLY A 89 -14.14 7.43 -16.31
CA GLY A 89 -14.63 6.46 -17.31
C GLY A 89 -14.97 5.09 -16.76
N LEU A 90 -15.25 4.99 -15.46
CA LEU A 90 -15.59 3.73 -14.78
C LEU A 90 -17.08 3.61 -14.41
N ASP A 91 -17.93 4.44 -14.99
CA ASP A 91 -19.37 4.39 -14.75
C ASP A 91 -19.98 3.12 -15.36
N VAL A 92 -21.03 2.57 -14.73
CA VAL A 92 -21.72 1.37 -15.22
C VAL A 92 -22.24 1.57 -16.64
N GLY A 93 -21.95 0.62 -17.53
CA GLY A 93 -22.26 0.69 -18.94
C GLY A 93 -21.12 1.22 -19.81
N THR A 94 -20.06 1.80 -19.22
CA THR A 94 -18.92 2.28 -19.99
C THR A 94 -18.13 1.11 -20.57
N LYS A 95 -17.64 1.31 -21.79
CA LYS A 95 -16.77 0.37 -22.49
C LYS A 95 -15.34 0.88 -22.49
N LEU A 96 -14.41 0.04 -22.07
CA LEU A 96 -12.99 0.31 -21.95
C LEU A 96 -12.21 -0.60 -22.90
N LYS A 97 -11.24 -0.06 -23.60
CA LYS A 97 -10.43 -0.84 -24.53
C LYS A 97 -9.00 -0.95 -23.99
N TRP A 98 -8.59 -2.17 -23.66
CA TRP A 98 -7.21 -2.49 -23.31
C TRP A 98 -6.67 -3.61 -24.21
N GLY A 99 -5.59 -3.31 -24.92
CA GLY A 99 -5.04 -4.22 -25.92
C GLY A 99 -6.03 -4.52 -27.05
N GLN A 100 -6.32 -5.80 -27.25
CA GLN A 100 -7.26 -6.28 -28.28
C GLN A 100 -8.69 -6.45 -27.75
N ASN A 101 -8.90 -6.31 -26.45
CA ASN A 101 -10.18 -6.60 -25.81
C ASN A 101 -10.92 -5.32 -25.44
N GLU A 102 -12.24 -5.34 -25.63
CA GLU A 102 -13.18 -4.34 -25.12
C GLU A 102 -13.84 -4.93 -23.85
N TRP A 103 -13.84 -4.15 -22.77
CA TRP A 103 -14.37 -4.53 -21.47
C TRP A 103 -15.54 -3.62 -21.11
N THR A 104 -16.62 -4.21 -20.60
CA THR A 104 -17.80 -3.43 -20.19
C THR A 104 -17.87 -3.38 -18.67
N VAL A 105 -18.01 -2.17 -18.12
CA VAL A 105 -18.31 -1.97 -16.70
C VAL A 105 -19.76 -2.38 -16.44
N VAL A 106 -19.98 -3.40 -15.61
CA VAL A 106 -21.33 -3.92 -15.34
C VAL A 106 -21.82 -3.65 -13.93
N GLY A 107 -20.94 -3.24 -13.03
CA GLY A 107 -21.32 -2.88 -11.67
C GLY A 107 -20.17 -2.34 -10.85
N THR A 108 -20.51 -1.88 -9.67
CA THR A 108 -19.55 -1.38 -8.67
C THR A 108 -19.70 -2.13 -7.36
N PHE A 109 -18.63 -2.22 -6.59
CA PHE A 109 -18.63 -2.90 -5.30
C PHE A 109 -17.88 -2.14 -4.23
N SER A 110 -18.26 -2.38 -2.98
CA SER A 110 -17.49 -1.98 -1.81
C SER A 110 -17.07 -3.21 -0.98
N SER A 111 -16.05 -3.03 -0.14
CA SER A 111 -15.53 -4.07 0.73
C SER A 111 -14.99 -3.45 2.03
N ASN A 112 -15.80 -2.58 2.63
CA ASN A 112 -15.54 -1.92 3.91
C ASN A 112 -14.16 -1.21 4.00
N GLY A 113 -13.74 -0.52 2.91
CA GLY A 113 -12.47 0.19 2.83
C GLY A 113 -11.24 -0.70 2.62
N ALA A 114 -11.43 -1.97 2.28
CA ALA A 114 -10.34 -2.87 1.96
C ALA A 114 -9.60 -2.46 0.68
N LEU A 115 -8.34 -2.88 0.53
CA LEU A 115 -7.50 -2.57 -0.63
C LEU A 115 -8.14 -2.99 -1.96
N TRP A 116 -8.98 -4.02 -1.96
CA TRP A 116 -9.74 -4.49 -3.11
C TRP A 116 -10.65 -3.43 -3.73
N GLU A 117 -11.09 -2.43 -2.97
CA GLU A 117 -11.88 -1.32 -3.51
C GLU A 117 -11.12 -0.43 -4.49
N SER A 118 -9.80 -0.50 -4.48
CA SER A 118 -8.95 0.24 -5.42
C SER A 118 -8.65 -0.53 -6.70
N GLU A 119 -9.31 -1.67 -6.92
CA GLU A 119 -9.09 -2.57 -8.03
C GLU A 119 -10.32 -2.70 -8.94
N LEU A 120 -10.07 -3.24 -10.14
CA LEU A 120 -11.08 -3.71 -11.08
C LEU A 120 -11.10 -5.23 -11.05
N TRP A 121 -12.27 -5.87 -11.08
CA TRP A 121 -12.38 -7.32 -11.05
C TRP A 121 -13.07 -7.87 -12.29
N THR A 122 -12.58 -9.02 -12.77
CA THR A 122 -13.12 -9.75 -13.92
C THR A 122 -12.95 -11.26 -13.75
N ASP A 123 -13.46 -12.06 -14.68
CA ASP A 123 -13.23 -13.51 -14.73
C ASP A 123 -11.76 -13.80 -15.08
N ALA A 124 -11.09 -14.59 -14.23
CA ALA A 124 -9.71 -15.04 -14.45
C ALA A 124 -9.54 -15.77 -15.79
N ARG A 125 -10.53 -16.58 -16.20
CA ARG A 125 -10.49 -17.34 -17.45
C ARG A 125 -10.55 -16.46 -18.70
N VAL A 126 -11.07 -15.25 -18.56
CA VAL A 126 -11.10 -14.25 -19.64
C VAL A 126 -9.80 -13.41 -19.61
N LEU A 127 -9.32 -13.08 -18.42
CA LEU A 127 -8.11 -12.26 -18.25
C LEU A 127 -6.85 -13.00 -18.67
N GLN A 128 -6.75 -14.31 -18.38
CA GLN A 128 -5.59 -15.13 -18.71
C GLN A 128 -5.22 -15.10 -20.20
N PRO A 129 -6.12 -15.45 -21.14
CA PRO A 129 -5.82 -15.41 -22.56
C PRO A 129 -5.65 -13.98 -23.08
N ALA A 130 -6.40 -13.00 -22.56
CA ALA A 130 -6.31 -11.60 -22.94
C ALA A 130 -4.90 -11.01 -22.75
N TYR A 131 -4.19 -11.48 -21.72
CA TYR A 131 -2.84 -11.04 -21.37
C TYR A 131 -1.77 -12.13 -21.52
N ARG A 132 -2.07 -13.21 -22.24
CA ARG A 132 -1.16 -14.32 -22.55
C ARG A 132 -0.53 -14.95 -21.29
N ARG A 133 -1.32 -15.08 -20.22
CA ARG A 133 -0.88 -15.64 -18.94
C ARG A 133 -0.99 -17.17 -18.86
N GLY A 134 -1.46 -17.83 -19.93
CA GLY A 134 -1.73 -19.27 -19.92
C GLY A 134 -2.75 -19.63 -18.84
N ASN A 135 -2.49 -20.69 -18.08
CA ASN A 135 -3.32 -21.13 -16.93
C ASN A 135 -2.68 -20.74 -15.59
N SER A 136 -1.79 -19.75 -15.58
CA SER A 136 -1.08 -19.34 -14.35
C SER A 136 -1.93 -18.42 -13.48
N PHE A 137 -1.73 -18.56 -12.16
CA PHE A 137 -2.25 -17.66 -11.15
C PHE A 137 -1.09 -17.15 -10.31
N GLN A 138 -1.20 -15.93 -9.82
CA GLN A 138 -0.17 -15.31 -9.01
C GLN A 138 -0.40 -15.49 -7.52
N THR A 139 -1.67 -15.64 -7.13
CA THR A 139 -2.09 -15.78 -5.74
C THR A 139 -3.26 -16.75 -5.67
N VAL A 140 -3.37 -17.47 -4.55
CA VAL A 140 -4.59 -18.20 -4.20
C VAL A 140 -5.08 -17.68 -2.86
N ILE A 141 -6.31 -17.18 -2.84
CA ILE A 141 -6.97 -16.78 -1.60
C ILE A 141 -7.87 -17.92 -1.14
N ALA A 142 -7.64 -18.38 0.08
CA ALA A 142 -8.41 -19.46 0.68
C ALA A 142 -9.00 -19.00 2.02
N LYS A 143 -10.27 -19.34 2.24
CA LYS A 143 -10.92 -19.20 3.54
C LYS A 143 -10.77 -20.51 4.31
N LEU A 144 -10.28 -20.42 5.53
CA LEU A 144 -10.15 -21.58 6.41
C LEU A 144 -11.39 -21.75 7.30
N GLU A 145 -11.63 -22.98 7.74
CA GLU A 145 -12.72 -23.32 8.67
C GLU A 145 -12.60 -22.57 9.99
N SER A 146 -11.37 -22.39 10.46
CA SER A 146 -11.05 -21.64 11.67
C SER A 146 -9.62 -21.09 11.64
N PRO A 147 -9.29 -20.07 12.44
CA PRO A 147 -7.91 -19.59 12.57
C PRO A 147 -6.91 -20.67 13.01
N ALA A 148 -7.36 -21.67 13.77
CA ALA A 148 -6.53 -22.78 14.23
C ALA A 148 -6.16 -23.77 13.13
N ALA A 149 -6.89 -23.79 12.03
CA ALA A 149 -6.58 -24.64 10.88
C ALA A 149 -5.36 -24.17 10.07
N PHE A 150 -4.87 -22.95 10.34
CA PHE A 150 -3.82 -22.32 9.55
C PHE A 150 -2.51 -23.12 9.50
N ASP A 151 -2.04 -23.60 10.65
CA ASP A 151 -0.74 -24.30 10.73
C ASP A 151 -0.80 -25.63 9.96
N ARG A 152 -1.88 -26.39 10.16
CA ARG A 152 -2.12 -27.64 9.41
C ARG A 152 -2.24 -27.40 7.90
N PHE A 153 -2.92 -26.33 7.50
CA PHE A 153 -3.04 -25.93 6.10
C PHE A 153 -1.67 -25.54 5.51
N LYS A 154 -0.92 -24.70 6.23
CA LYS A 154 0.41 -24.27 5.84
C LYS A 154 1.37 -25.43 5.68
N ASP A 155 1.45 -26.31 6.68
CA ASP A 155 2.34 -27.47 6.66
C ASP A 155 2.01 -28.41 5.48
N ALA A 156 0.73 -28.66 5.22
CA ALA A 156 0.30 -29.50 4.10
C ALA A 156 0.73 -28.94 2.73
N LEU A 157 0.76 -27.63 2.55
CA LEU A 157 1.16 -27.01 1.30
C LEU A 157 2.67 -26.83 1.16
N THR A 158 3.36 -26.50 2.25
CA THR A 158 4.82 -26.25 2.21
C THR A 158 5.65 -27.53 2.19
N THR A 159 5.07 -28.66 2.62
CA THR A 159 5.72 -29.98 2.54
C THR A 159 5.43 -30.75 1.25
N ASP A 160 4.46 -30.31 0.45
CA ASP A 160 4.14 -30.96 -0.83
C ASP A 160 5.20 -30.60 -1.89
N PRO A 161 6.01 -31.57 -2.38
CA PRO A 161 7.09 -31.30 -3.32
C PRO A 161 6.62 -30.82 -4.70
N ARG A 162 5.32 -30.90 -4.98
CA ARG A 162 4.71 -30.42 -6.23
C ARG A 162 4.41 -28.93 -6.20
N LEU A 163 4.52 -28.30 -5.03
CA LEU A 163 4.19 -26.89 -4.80
C LEU A 163 5.43 -26.12 -4.36
N ASP A 164 5.63 -24.97 -4.97
CA ASP A 164 6.56 -23.95 -4.50
C ASP A 164 5.72 -22.69 -4.16
N VAL A 165 5.20 -22.65 -2.93
CA VAL A 165 4.27 -21.61 -2.49
C VAL A 165 4.63 -21.08 -1.12
N GLN A 166 4.44 -19.79 -0.93
CA GLN A 166 4.50 -19.15 0.37
C GLN A 166 3.08 -19.01 0.93
N VAL A 167 2.85 -19.56 2.12
CA VAL A 167 1.56 -19.49 2.80
C VAL A 167 1.63 -18.47 3.93
N LEU A 168 0.82 -17.43 3.83
CA LEU A 168 0.76 -16.32 4.78
C LEU A 168 -0.69 -16.05 5.19
N ARG A 169 -0.89 -15.54 6.39
CA ARG A 169 -2.17 -14.92 6.77
C ARG A 169 -2.34 -13.61 6.01
N GLU A 170 -3.55 -13.27 5.63
CA GLU A 170 -3.86 -12.03 4.90
C GLU A 170 -3.34 -10.78 5.63
N THR A 171 -3.53 -10.73 6.95
CA THR A 171 -3.01 -9.65 7.80
C THR A 171 -1.49 -9.54 7.76
N GLU A 172 -0.81 -10.68 7.70
CA GLU A 172 0.65 -10.77 7.63
C GLU A 172 1.18 -10.36 6.25
N TYR A 173 0.48 -10.77 5.19
CA TYR A 173 0.79 -10.36 3.83
C TYR A 173 0.75 -8.83 3.66
N PHE A 174 -0.33 -8.18 4.11
CA PHE A 174 -0.44 -6.73 4.03
C PHE A 174 0.52 -5.99 4.98
N ALA A 175 0.75 -6.53 6.19
CA ALA A 175 1.74 -5.96 7.09
C ALA A 175 3.17 -5.99 6.49
N ASN A 176 3.52 -7.06 5.79
CA ASN A 176 4.83 -7.19 5.15
C ASN A 176 4.99 -6.22 3.96
N GLN A 177 3.95 -5.99 3.17
CA GLN A 177 3.98 -4.97 2.13
C GLN A 177 4.19 -3.56 2.69
N GLY A 178 3.51 -3.24 3.80
CA GLY A 178 3.68 -1.95 4.48
C GLY A 178 5.07 -1.76 5.07
N ARG A 179 5.70 -2.83 5.60
CA ARG A 179 7.05 -2.76 6.20
C ARG A 179 8.12 -2.38 5.20
N THR A 180 8.08 -2.88 3.99
CA THR A 180 9.07 -2.55 2.95
C THR A 180 9.01 -1.07 2.58
N LEU A 181 7.81 -0.52 2.37
CA LEU A 181 7.61 0.90 2.08
C LEU A 181 8.03 1.78 3.27
N ASN A 182 7.63 1.42 4.49
CA ASN A 182 8.02 2.13 5.70
C ASN A 182 9.54 2.09 5.93
N GLY A 183 10.20 0.99 5.60
CA GLY A 183 11.66 0.88 5.67
C GLY A 183 12.36 1.88 4.74
N ILE A 184 11.89 2.02 3.51
CA ILE A 184 12.43 2.99 2.53
C ILE A 184 12.17 4.43 3.01
N ILE A 185 10.94 4.74 3.43
CA ILE A 185 10.56 6.08 3.90
C ILE A 185 11.37 6.47 5.14
N ASN A 186 11.50 5.57 6.11
CA ASN A 186 12.28 5.81 7.33
C ASN A 186 13.78 5.97 7.01
N GLY A 187 14.33 5.16 6.12
CA GLY A 187 15.73 5.27 5.70
C GLY A 187 16.03 6.61 5.02
N LEU A 188 15.19 7.02 4.06
CA LEU A 188 15.31 8.32 3.41
C LEU A 188 15.10 9.48 4.39
N GLY A 189 14.07 9.39 5.23
CA GLY A 189 13.77 10.41 6.23
C GLY A 189 14.91 10.59 7.23
N PHE A 190 15.52 9.50 7.70
CA PHE A 190 16.68 9.54 8.58
C PHE A 190 17.89 10.19 7.92
N THR A 191 18.19 9.82 6.67
CA THR A 191 19.31 10.41 5.91
C THR A 191 19.11 11.91 5.70
N ILE A 192 17.92 12.33 5.30
CA ILE A 192 17.58 13.76 5.13
C ILE A 192 17.70 14.50 6.46
N SER A 193 17.21 13.92 7.56
CA SER A 193 17.30 14.52 8.89
C SER A 193 18.73 14.74 9.35
N ILE A 194 19.63 13.80 9.08
CA ILE A 194 21.07 13.97 9.38
C ILE A 194 21.65 15.13 8.56
N LEU A 195 21.40 15.16 7.26
CA LEU A 195 21.92 16.22 6.39
C LEU A 195 21.39 17.61 6.81
N MET A 196 20.10 17.69 7.13
CA MET A 196 19.51 18.93 7.65
C MET A 196 20.10 19.31 9.02
N GLY A 197 20.34 18.35 9.90
CA GLY A 197 20.97 18.57 11.20
C GLY A 197 22.38 19.14 11.06
N ILE A 198 23.19 18.57 10.16
CA ILE A 198 24.53 19.08 9.84
C ILE A 198 24.43 20.51 9.29
N GLY A 199 23.55 20.78 8.35
CA GLY A 199 23.32 22.13 7.82
C GLY A 199 22.90 23.13 8.88
N ALA A 200 22.03 22.73 9.80
CA ALA A 200 21.61 23.59 10.93
C ALA A 200 22.78 23.93 11.86
N VAL A 201 23.66 22.96 12.14
CA VAL A 201 24.89 23.18 12.95
C VAL A 201 25.80 24.20 12.27
N PHE A 202 26.07 24.06 10.96
CA PHE A 202 26.87 25.03 10.23
C PHE A 202 26.22 26.42 10.18
N GLY A 203 24.92 26.49 10.00
CA GLY A 203 24.16 27.75 10.06
C GLY A 203 24.28 28.41 11.43
N ALA A 204 24.10 27.66 12.50
CA ALA A 204 24.26 28.16 13.88
C ALA A 204 25.68 28.64 14.17
N LEU A 205 26.71 27.88 13.76
CA LEU A 205 28.11 28.30 13.91
C LEU A 205 28.40 29.60 13.19
N ASN A 206 27.93 29.76 11.95
CA ASN A 206 28.13 31.01 11.19
C ASN A 206 27.43 32.19 11.86
N THR A 207 26.20 31.99 12.35
CA THR A 207 25.44 33.03 13.06
C THR A 207 26.15 33.42 14.37
N MET A 208 26.60 32.43 15.16
CA MET A 208 27.35 32.71 16.40
C MET A 208 28.69 33.42 16.13
N TYR A 209 29.41 33.01 15.08
CA TYR A 209 30.66 33.66 14.71
C TYR A 209 30.45 35.16 14.41
N ASN A 210 29.42 35.49 13.62
CA ASN A 210 29.07 36.87 13.30
C ASN A 210 28.61 37.66 14.54
N ALA A 211 27.83 37.02 15.44
CA ALA A 211 27.39 37.67 16.67
C ALA A 211 28.56 38.00 17.60
N VAL A 212 29.51 37.08 17.76
CA VAL A 212 30.74 37.33 18.56
C VAL A 212 31.62 38.39 17.91
N ALA A 213 31.81 38.36 16.58
CA ALA A 213 32.60 39.32 15.84
C ALA A 213 32.06 40.75 15.96
N SER A 214 30.73 40.94 15.91
CA SER A 214 30.08 42.27 16.06
C SER A 214 30.24 42.85 17.45
N ARG A 215 30.40 42.04 18.50
CA ARG A 215 30.53 42.43 19.91
C ARG A 215 31.97 42.40 20.45
N THR A 216 32.96 42.38 19.56
CA THR A 216 34.39 42.24 19.96
C THR A 216 34.83 43.32 20.91
N ARG A 217 34.37 44.61 20.77
CA ARG A 217 34.71 45.72 21.65
C ARG A 217 34.10 45.56 23.05
N GLU A 218 32.87 45.12 23.17
CA GLU A 218 32.18 44.85 24.44
C GLU A 218 32.90 43.72 25.20
N ILE A 219 33.23 42.65 24.49
CA ILE A 219 33.97 41.51 25.06
C ILE A 219 35.35 41.94 25.53
N ALA A 220 36.05 42.79 24.77
CA ALA A 220 37.37 43.32 25.16
C ALA A 220 37.27 44.20 26.44
N THR A 221 36.25 45.03 26.55
CA THR A 221 35.98 45.87 27.76
C THR A 221 35.72 45.00 28.99
N LEU A 222 34.88 43.95 28.88
CA LEU A 222 34.58 43.01 29.96
C LEU A 222 35.86 42.27 30.43
N ARG A 223 36.71 41.88 29.49
CA ARG A 223 37.99 41.25 29.81
C ARG A 223 38.97 42.21 30.48
N ALA A 224 39.00 43.49 30.07
CA ALA A 224 39.83 44.51 30.72
C ALA A 224 39.37 44.79 32.17
N LEU A 225 38.06 44.64 32.47
CA LEU A 225 37.50 44.75 33.82
C LEU A 225 37.74 43.48 34.67
N GLY A 226 38.45 42.47 34.15
CA GLY A 226 38.84 41.27 34.89
C GLY A 226 37.88 40.05 34.78
N PHE A 227 36.86 40.14 33.92
CA PHE A 227 36.00 38.97 33.68
C PHE A 227 36.74 37.87 32.93
N GLY A 228 36.65 36.64 33.42
CA GLY A 228 37.28 35.48 32.80
C GLY A 228 36.66 35.10 31.45
N ALA A 229 37.44 34.47 30.57
CA ALA A 229 36.94 34.04 29.25
C ALA A 229 35.73 33.08 29.36
N SER A 230 35.65 32.24 30.38
CA SER A 230 34.53 31.33 30.63
C SER A 230 33.21 32.06 30.90
N ALA A 231 33.23 33.14 31.66
CA ALA A 231 32.05 33.94 31.97
C ALA A 231 31.44 34.58 30.68
N VAL A 232 32.30 35.07 29.79
CA VAL A 232 31.87 35.63 28.48
C VAL A 232 31.28 34.55 27.58
N VAL A 233 31.91 33.40 27.51
CA VAL A 233 31.42 32.26 26.70
C VAL A 233 30.05 31.78 27.20
N VAL A 234 29.89 31.62 28.50
CA VAL A 234 28.60 31.19 29.11
C VAL A 234 27.50 32.23 28.81
N SER A 235 27.79 33.54 28.91
CA SER A 235 26.80 34.60 28.58
C SER A 235 26.34 34.51 27.12
N VAL A 236 27.26 34.37 26.17
CA VAL A 236 26.94 34.26 24.74
C VAL A 236 26.17 33.01 24.42
N LEU A 237 26.53 31.85 25.04
CA LEU A 237 25.79 30.61 24.88
C LEU A 237 24.37 30.70 25.46
N ALA A 238 24.21 31.28 26.63
CA ALA A 238 22.88 31.48 27.24
C ALA A 238 21.95 32.31 26.35
N GLU A 239 22.48 33.42 25.79
CA GLU A 239 21.72 34.25 24.83
C GLU A 239 21.34 33.46 23.58
N ALA A 240 22.25 32.69 23.00
CA ALA A 240 21.98 31.86 21.82
C ALA A 240 20.90 30.79 22.11
N VAL A 241 20.97 30.11 23.28
CA VAL A 241 19.97 29.13 23.68
C VAL A 241 18.59 29.75 23.88
N LEU A 242 18.52 30.91 24.52
CA LEU A 242 17.26 31.65 24.70
C LEU A 242 16.62 32.04 23.36
N LEU A 243 17.42 32.53 22.41
CA LEU A 243 16.95 32.84 21.06
C LEU A 243 16.50 31.58 20.29
N ALA A 244 17.25 30.51 20.42
CA ALA A 244 16.87 29.24 19.80
C ALA A 244 15.56 28.68 20.35
N LEU A 245 15.34 28.74 21.68
CA LEU A 245 14.08 28.35 22.31
C LEU A 245 12.91 29.23 21.85
N ALA A 246 13.12 30.54 21.79
CA ALA A 246 12.09 31.49 21.31
C ALA A 246 11.76 31.19 19.83
N GLY A 247 12.76 30.96 18.98
CA GLY A 247 12.56 30.57 17.58
C GLY A 247 11.86 29.24 17.40
N GLY A 248 12.20 28.23 18.23
CA GLY A 248 11.57 26.92 18.20
C GLY A 248 10.11 26.88 18.69
N VAL A 249 9.69 27.88 19.48
CA VAL A 249 8.28 28.03 19.91
C VAL A 249 7.45 28.78 18.85
N LEU A 250 8.07 29.64 18.08
CA LEU A 250 7.40 30.47 17.06
C LEU A 250 7.35 29.80 15.67
N GLY A 251 8.18 28.80 15.39
CA GLY A 251 8.27 28.08 14.12
C GLY A 251 7.82 26.67 14.22
#